data_24659838074baac15393299c363f1404
#
_entry.id   24659838074baac15393299c363f1404
#
_cell.length_a   1.000
_cell.length_b   1.000
_cell.length_c   1.000
_cell.angle_alpha   90.00
_cell.angle_beta   90.00
_cell.angle_gamma   90.00
#
_symmetry.space_group_name_H-M   'P 1'
#
loop_
_entity.id
_entity.type
_entity.pdbx_description
1 polymer ?
#
loop_
_entity_poly.entity_id
_entity_poly.type
_entity_poly.pdbx_seq_one_letter_code
_entity_poly.pdbx_strand_id
1 'polypeptide(L)'
;MEKIGVVTVLFNSAKVIMPFIECVISQQHTKFNIYIIDNNSQDNSLEIISNFTDSRIRLIRNDSNIGVAAANNIGIKNAFKDNCSKVLLLNNDIEFSSNLFSGLIQAQDLYGCSLVAPKIMFHSNKDIIWYAGGWFKKINGFLPFHRGLKEKDIGQFNTPVQVDYASTCCLLVNKEVIEDIGFMDEKYFVYFDDTDFLFRVFLNDKHKLWYSPNLVLFHKVGSLSNSFKGKKVRGDFFLQQNIKNHVYFLRKIKSLYAYFFIIFLFFKNNLRYFFSSSMKKNFATFLLVNKSYFQGFKL
;
A
#
# COMPACT_ATOMS: atom_id res chain seq x y z
N MET A 1 23.26 -4.47 15.01
CA MET A 1 21.96 -3.95 14.52
C MET A 1 21.89 -4.12 13.02
N GLU A 2 20.79 -4.65 12.51
CA GLU A 2 20.53 -4.78 11.06
C GLU A 2 20.29 -3.41 10.41
N LYS A 3 20.73 -3.26 9.14
CA LYS A 3 20.45 -2.05 8.36
C LYS A 3 19.16 -2.24 7.59
N ILE A 4 18.23 -1.30 7.73
CA ILE A 4 16.97 -1.30 6.99
C ILE A 4 16.92 -0.18 5.95
N GLY A 5 16.26 -0.45 4.83
CA GLY A 5 15.95 0.54 3.81
C GLY A 5 14.50 0.99 3.96
N VAL A 6 14.27 2.22 4.40
CA VAL A 6 12.92 2.80 4.46
C VAL A 6 12.60 3.35 3.08
N VAL A 7 11.48 2.92 2.48
CA VAL A 7 11.08 3.32 1.13
C VAL A 7 9.75 4.05 1.19
N THR A 8 9.70 5.26 0.64
CA THR A 8 8.47 6.04 0.53
C THR A 8 8.34 6.66 -0.86
N VAL A 9 7.13 6.66 -1.39
CA VAL A 9 6.81 7.28 -2.68
C VAL A 9 6.21 8.65 -2.47
N LEU A 10 6.80 9.66 -3.07
CA LEU A 10 6.37 11.06 -2.99
C LEU A 10 5.64 11.46 -4.27
N PHE A 11 4.46 12.06 -4.13
CA PHE A 11 3.76 12.73 -5.22
C PHE A 11 2.81 13.79 -4.69
N ASN A 12 3.18 15.08 -4.83
CA ASN A 12 2.40 16.23 -4.36
C ASN A 12 2.01 16.11 -2.88
N SER A 13 2.99 15.88 -2.02
CA SER A 13 2.82 15.53 -0.60
C SER A 13 3.19 16.68 0.36
N ALA A 14 3.29 17.93 -0.11
CA ALA A 14 3.75 19.08 0.70
C ALA A 14 3.02 19.23 2.04
N LYS A 15 1.75 18.82 2.11
CA LYS A 15 0.93 18.93 3.33
C LYS A 15 1.28 17.91 4.42
N VAL A 16 1.96 16.83 4.08
CA VAL A 16 2.17 15.69 4.98
C VAL A 16 3.64 15.29 5.13
N ILE A 17 4.52 15.70 4.22
CA ILE A 17 5.89 15.21 4.15
C ILE A 17 6.76 15.68 5.32
N MET A 18 6.59 16.91 5.82
CA MET A 18 7.39 17.42 6.94
C MET A 18 7.22 16.57 8.20
N PRO A 19 6.00 16.41 8.80
CA PRO A 19 5.83 15.59 9.99
C PRO A 19 6.20 14.13 9.77
N PHE A 20 6.06 13.60 8.55
CA PHE A 20 6.52 12.25 8.23
C PHE A 20 8.05 12.12 8.35
N ILE A 21 8.84 13.05 7.76
CA ILE A 21 10.30 13.02 7.85
C ILE A 21 10.73 13.17 9.31
N GLU A 22 10.09 14.04 10.09
CA GLU A 22 10.37 14.20 11.52
C GLU A 22 10.15 12.87 12.28
N CYS A 23 9.07 12.15 12.03
CA CYS A 23 8.84 10.82 12.59
C CYS A 23 9.94 9.83 12.19
N VAL A 24 10.44 9.88 10.95
CA VAL A 24 11.48 8.97 10.46
C VAL A 24 12.84 9.27 11.09
N ILE A 25 13.29 10.53 11.11
CA ILE A 25 14.61 10.89 11.62
C ILE A 25 14.71 10.73 13.14
N SER A 26 13.59 10.81 13.85
CA SER A 26 13.51 10.64 15.31
C SER A 26 13.53 9.17 15.78
N GLN A 27 13.63 8.20 14.87
CA GLN A 27 13.60 6.78 15.24
C GLN A 27 14.81 6.38 16.11
N GLN A 28 14.53 5.59 17.16
CA GLN A 28 15.55 5.02 18.06
C GLN A 28 16.48 4.04 17.35
N HIS A 29 15.97 3.28 16.39
CA HIS A 29 16.79 2.47 15.50
C HIS A 29 17.45 3.37 14.46
N THR A 30 18.75 3.63 14.60
CA THR A 30 19.47 4.63 13.79
C THR A 30 20.14 4.05 12.54
N LYS A 31 20.20 2.73 12.40
CA LYS A 31 20.89 2.06 11.28
C LYS A 31 19.93 1.86 10.08
N PHE A 32 19.55 2.96 9.44
CA PHE A 32 18.71 2.94 8.25
C PHE A 32 19.12 4.01 7.23
N ASN A 33 18.68 3.82 5.98
CA ASN A 33 18.57 4.89 5.00
C ASN A 33 17.08 5.05 4.63
N ILE A 34 16.65 6.28 4.38
CA ILE A 34 15.33 6.54 3.79
C ILE A 34 15.49 6.91 2.31
N TYR A 35 14.82 6.16 1.44
CA TYR A 35 14.73 6.37 0.00
C TYR A 35 13.40 7.03 -0.30
N ILE A 36 13.43 8.31 -0.61
CA ILE A 36 12.27 9.11 -1.00
C ILE A 36 12.24 9.13 -2.52
N ILE A 37 11.26 8.46 -3.12
CA ILE A 37 11.13 8.36 -4.57
C ILE A 37 10.10 9.38 -5.02
N ASP A 38 10.57 10.49 -5.57
CA ASP A 38 9.70 11.54 -6.07
C ASP A 38 9.18 11.21 -7.47
N ASN A 39 7.88 11.03 -7.56
CA ASN A 39 7.18 10.77 -8.82
C ASN A 39 6.84 12.07 -9.59
N ASN A 40 7.80 12.99 -9.69
CA ASN A 40 7.65 14.28 -10.38
C ASN A 40 6.59 15.17 -9.72
N SER A 41 6.77 15.46 -8.42
CA SER A 41 5.91 16.39 -7.67
C SER A 41 5.98 17.81 -8.26
N GLN A 42 4.82 18.46 -8.29
CA GLN A 42 4.64 19.82 -8.82
C GLN A 42 4.29 20.84 -7.72
N ASP A 43 4.29 20.39 -6.46
CA ASP A 43 4.09 21.24 -5.28
C ASP A 43 5.42 21.46 -4.53
N ASN A 44 5.37 22.11 -3.37
CA ASN A 44 6.56 22.44 -2.58
C ASN A 44 7.16 21.22 -1.81
N SER A 45 6.78 19.99 -2.16
CA SER A 45 7.28 18.79 -1.46
C SER A 45 8.80 18.69 -1.48
N LEU A 46 9.44 18.97 -2.62
CA LEU A 46 10.89 18.90 -2.77
C LEU A 46 11.62 20.01 -2.00
N GLU A 47 11.05 21.21 -1.98
CA GLU A 47 11.58 22.34 -1.19
C GLU A 47 11.57 21.99 0.31
N ILE A 48 10.47 21.40 0.80
CA ILE A 48 10.37 20.97 2.21
C ILE A 48 11.44 19.93 2.52
N ILE A 49 11.65 18.94 1.65
CA ILE A 49 12.67 17.90 1.85
C ILE A 49 14.08 18.47 1.87
N SER A 50 14.37 19.48 1.05
CA SER A 50 15.69 20.11 0.97
C SER A 50 16.12 20.81 2.27
N ASN A 51 15.18 21.13 3.16
CA ASN A 51 15.47 21.72 4.47
C ASN A 51 16.01 20.70 5.50
N PHE A 52 15.94 19.39 5.20
CA PHE A 52 16.48 18.35 6.07
C PHE A 52 17.90 17.97 5.64
N THR A 53 18.86 18.11 6.55
CA THR A 53 20.29 17.81 6.31
C THR A 53 20.72 16.44 6.80
N ASP A 54 19.78 15.56 7.16
CA ASP A 54 20.09 14.22 7.68
C ASP A 54 20.74 13.34 6.59
N SER A 55 21.93 12.84 6.86
CA SER A 55 22.75 12.06 5.92
C SER A 55 22.12 10.71 5.52
N ARG A 56 21.07 10.26 6.22
CA ARG A 56 20.32 9.04 5.91
C ARG A 56 19.31 9.24 4.78
N ILE A 57 18.97 10.48 4.42
CA ILE A 57 17.99 10.80 3.37
C ILE A 57 18.62 10.61 1.99
N ARG A 58 17.93 9.84 1.14
CA ARG A 58 18.26 9.57 -0.27
C ARG A 58 17.07 9.97 -1.13
N LEU A 59 17.11 11.14 -1.73
CA LEU A 59 16.08 11.61 -2.67
C LEU A 59 16.41 11.10 -4.08
N ILE A 60 15.45 10.42 -4.70
CA ILE A 60 15.52 9.93 -6.08
C ILE A 60 14.35 10.52 -6.84
N ARG A 61 14.61 11.22 -7.94
CA ARG A 61 13.59 11.91 -8.73
C ARG A 61 13.32 11.18 -10.04
N ASN A 62 12.07 10.95 -10.34
CA ASN A 62 11.62 10.45 -11.63
C ASN A 62 11.18 11.62 -12.54
N ASP A 63 11.37 11.50 -13.85
CA ASP A 63 10.97 12.52 -14.82
C ASP A 63 9.45 12.58 -15.02
N SER A 64 8.72 11.57 -14.55
CA SER A 64 7.27 11.49 -14.62
C SER A 64 6.71 10.66 -13.46
N ASN A 65 5.40 10.74 -13.22
CA ASN A 65 4.74 9.84 -12.29
C ASN A 65 4.60 8.43 -12.92
N ILE A 66 5.45 7.51 -12.46
CA ILE A 66 5.51 6.12 -12.94
C ILE A 66 4.62 5.15 -12.13
N GLY A 67 3.87 5.65 -11.16
CA GLY A 67 3.01 4.86 -10.28
C GLY A 67 3.72 4.35 -9.03
N VAL A 68 2.92 3.76 -8.12
CA VAL A 68 3.38 3.37 -6.78
C VAL A 68 4.27 2.14 -6.82
N ALA A 69 3.88 1.10 -7.58
CA ALA A 69 4.64 -0.14 -7.69
C ALA A 69 6.06 0.09 -8.23
N ALA A 70 6.18 0.79 -9.37
CA ALA A 70 7.47 1.07 -9.99
C ALA A 70 8.36 1.95 -9.08
N ALA A 71 7.80 2.96 -8.44
CA ALA A 71 8.54 3.80 -7.53
C ALA A 71 9.02 3.03 -6.28
N ASN A 72 8.19 2.20 -5.67
CA ASN A 72 8.61 1.31 -4.57
C ASN A 72 9.76 0.40 -5.03
N ASN A 73 9.68 -0.19 -6.21
CA ASN A 73 10.74 -1.06 -6.76
C ASN A 73 12.08 -0.32 -6.90
N ILE A 74 12.08 0.96 -7.31
CA ILE A 74 13.29 1.79 -7.35
C ILE A 74 13.89 1.91 -5.95
N GLY A 75 13.07 2.23 -4.94
CA GLY A 75 13.51 2.34 -3.55
C GLY A 75 14.07 1.04 -3.00
N ILE A 76 13.38 -0.09 -3.23
CA ILE A 76 13.81 -1.44 -2.81
C ILE A 76 15.16 -1.80 -3.43
N LYS A 77 15.32 -1.59 -4.75
CA LYS A 77 16.57 -1.86 -5.46
C LYS A 77 17.75 -1.05 -4.90
N ASN A 78 17.53 0.22 -4.59
CA ASN A 78 18.57 1.08 -4.00
C ASN A 78 18.89 0.67 -2.55
N ALA A 79 17.88 0.29 -1.76
CA ALA A 79 18.10 -0.24 -0.41
C ALA A 79 19.01 -1.50 -0.44
N PHE A 80 18.76 -2.41 -1.36
CA PHE A 80 19.57 -3.64 -1.50
C PHE A 80 20.99 -3.35 -2.01
N LYS A 81 21.18 -2.36 -2.90
CA LYS A 81 22.52 -1.90 -3.31
C LYS A 81 23.31 -1.35 -2.13
N ASP A 82 22.65 -0.71 -1.18
CA ASP A 82 23.25 -0.17 0.03
C ASP A 82 23.35 -1.23 1.17
N ASN A 83 23.22 -2.52 0.83
CA ASN A 83 23.32 -3.66 1.73
C ASN A 83 22.29 -3.66 2.88
N CYS A 84 21.09 -3.16 2.65
CA CYS A 84 19.99 -3.34 3.60
C CYS A 84 19.50 -4.79 3.54
N SER A 85 19.34 -5.43 4.72
CA SER A 85 18.82 -6.79 4.84
C SER A 85 17.30 -6.85 4.82
N LYS A 86 16.65 -5.71 5.08
CA LYS A 86 15.19 -5.55 5.13
C LYS A 86 14.80 -4.23 4.47
N VAL A 87 13.57 -4.18 3.95
CA VAL A 87 12.94 -2.94 3.49
C VAL A 87 11.68 -2.68 4.29
N LEU A 88 11.50 -1.43 4.69
CA LEU A 88 10.28 -0.92 5.33
C LEU A 88 9.57 -0.02 4.33
N LEU A 89 8.47 -0.54 3.76
CA LEU A 89 7.59 0.25 2.90
C LEU A 89 6.73 1.15 3.79
N LEU A 90 6.77 2.45 3.56
CA LEU A 90 6.04 3.45 4.33
C LEU A 90 5.34 4.45 3.41
N ASN A 91 4.06 4.67 3.61
CA ASN A 91 3.40 5.85 3.06
C ASN A 91 3.88 7.12 3.80
N ASN A 92 3.86 8.26 3.14
CA ASN A 92 4.26 9.53 3.74
C ASN A 92 3.12 10.33 4.40
N ASP A 93 1.92 9.77 4.42
CA ASP A 93 0.75 10.35 5.10
C ASP A 93 0.41 9.62 6.42
N ILE A 94 1.45 9.20 7.15
CA ILE A 94 1.35 8.52 8.45
C ILE A 94 2.13 9.25 9.53
N GLU A 95 1.70 9.04 10.78
CA GLU A 95 2.41 9.47 11.99
C GLU A 95 2.62 8.27 12.91
N PHE A 96 3.78 8.17 13.54
CA PHE A 96 4.17 7.06 14.38
C PHE A 96 5.23 7.46 15.41
N SER A 97 5.38 6.62 16.45
CA SER A 97 6.32 6.84 17.55
C SER A 97 7.76 6.47 17.18
N SER A 98 8.72 6.99 17.93
CA SER A 98 10.17 6.79 17.71
C SER A 98 10.65 5.34 17.88
N ASN A 99 9.83 4.43 18.40
CA ASN A 99 10.16 3.02 18.57
C ASN A 99 9.59 2.11 17.47
N LEU A 100 8.96 2.65 16.43
CA LEU A 100 8.30 1.83 15.39
C LEU A 100 9.30 0.91 14.68
N PHE A 101 10.45 1.41 14.25
CA PHE A 101 11.41 0.62 13.48
C PHE A 101 12.01 -0.51 14.32
N SER A 102 12.48 -0.19 15.53
CA SER A 102 13.00 -1.21 16.46
C SER A 102 11.95 -2.24 16.84
N GLY A 103 10.71 -1.79 17.07
CA GLY A 103 9.61 -2.68 17.41
C GLY A 103 9.22 -3.63 16.28
N LEU A 104 9.22 -3.16 15.01
CA LEU A 104 8.95 -4.02 13.85
C LEU A 104 10.04 -5.10 13.69
N ILE A 105 11.32 -4.75 13.87
CA ILE A 105 12.41 -5.72 13.81
C ILE A 105 12.25 -6.75 14.93
N GLN A 106 12.04 -6.31 16.16
CA GLN A 106 11.82 -7.19 17.31
C GLN A 106 10.60 -8.11 17.12
N ALA A 107 9.53 -7.60 16.54
CA ALA A 107 8.34 -8.40 16.23
C ALA A 107 8.63 -9.48 15.19
N GLN A 108 9.42 -9.19 14.13
CA GLN A 108 9.86 -10.22 13.18
C GLN A 108 10.66 -11.33 13.86
N ASP A 109 11.61 -10.96 14.72
CA ASP A 109 12.43 -11.93 15.45
C ASP A 109 11.58 -12.76 16.40
N LEU A 110 10.67 -12.12 17.15
CA LEU A 110 9.80 -12.78 18.13
C LEU A 110 8.82 -13.78 17.47
N TYR A 111 8.25 -13.40 16.31
CA TYR A 111 7.28 -14.26 15.62
C TYR A 111 7.93 -15.22 14.61
N GLY A 112 9.24 -15.13 14.40
CA GLY A 112 9.96 -15.92 13.40
C GLY A 112 9.40 -15.71 11.99
N CYS A 113 9.11 -14.47 11.60
CA CYS A 113 8.40 -14.17 10.37
C CYS A 113 9.22 -13.33 9.39
N SER A 114 8.88 -13.41 8.11
CA SER A 114 9.57 -12.66 7.05
C SER A 114 8.94 -11.29 6.78
N LEU A 115 7.68 -11.11 7.18
CA LEU A 115 6.96 -9.84 7.01
C LEU A 115 6.20 -9.50 8.31
N VAL A 116 6.15 -8.21 8.64
CA VAL A 116 5.34 -7.73 9.77
C VAL A 116 4.71 -6.38 9.46
N ALA A 117 3.46 -6.24 9.91
CA ALA A 117 2.69 -4.99 9.82
C ALA A 117 2.12 -4.60 11.19
N PRO A 118 2.08 -3.31 11.53
CA PRO A 118 1.53 -2.81 12.79
C PRO A 118 0.01 -2.66 12.75
N LYS A 119 -0.60 -2.29 13.89
CA LYS A 119 -1.95 -1.76 13.94
C LYS A 119 -1.98 -0.36 13.32
N ILE A 120 -2.96 -0.10 12.46
CA ILE A 120 -3.12 1.21 11.82
C ILE A 120 -4.46 1.81 12.26
N MET A 121 -4.40 3.04 12.77
CA MET A 121 -5.56 3.80 13.21
C MET A 121 -5.85 4.95 12.23
N PHE A 122 -7.10 5.41 12.17
CA PHE A 122 -7.38 6.65 11.46
C PHE A 122 -6.77 7.85 12.19
N HIS A 123 -6.03 8.70 11.49
CA HIS A 123 -5.48 9.92 12.08
C HIS A 123 -6.57 10.91 12.51
N SER A 124 -7.65 11.01 11.74
CA SER A 124 -8.79 11.90 12.03
C SER A 124 -9.60 11.49 13.27
N ASN A 125 -9.52 10.23 13.66
CA ASN A 125 -10.10 9.69 14.89
C ASN A 125 -9.22 8.55 15.40
N LYS A 126 -8.35 8.86 16.35
CA LYS A 126 -7.29 7.97 16.85
C LYS A 126 -7.80 6.72 17.58
N ASP A 127 -9.09 6.67 17.91
CA ASP A 127 -9.75 5.50 18.55
C ASP A 127 -10.34 4.53 17.52
N ILE A 128 -10.34 4.88 16.23
CA ILE A 128 -10.96 4.08 15.18
C ILE A 128 -9.88 3.34 14.37
N ILE A 129 -10.05 2.05 14.25
CA ILE A 129 -9.14 1.15 13.54
C ILE A 129 -9.31 1.34 12.02
N TRP A 130 -8.18 1.47 11.32
CA TRP A 130 -8.11 1.36 9.88
C TRP A 130 -7.68 -0.05 9.45
N TYR A 131 -6.74 -0.69 10.18
CA TYR A 131 -6.25 -2.03 9.92
C TYR A 131 -5.78 -2.72 11.21
N ALA A 132 -6.27 -3.92 11.45
CA ALA A 132 -5.86 -4.79 12.55
C ALA A 132 -5.68 -6.26 12.09
N GLY A 133 -5.11 -6.44 10.90
CA GLY A 133 -4.94 -7.72 10.24
C GLY A 133 -5.82 -7.87 9.00
N GLY A 134 -5.40 -8.71 8.04
CA GLY A 134 -6.13 -8.90 6.79
C GLY A 134 -5.97 -10.30 6.21
N TRP A 135 -7.00 -10.77 5.50
CA TRP A 135 -7.03 -12.07 4.82
C TRP A 135 -7.67 -11.97 3.46
N PHE A 136 -7.21 -12.79 2.52
CA PHE A 136 -7.84 -12.89 1.20
C PHE A 136 -9.14 -13.68 1.27
N LYS A 137 -10.21 -13.13 0.67
CA LYS A 137 -11.51 -13.80 0.59
C LYS A 137 -11.83 -14.19 -0.85
N LYS A 138 -11.79 -15.50 -1.14
CA LYS A 138 -12.12 -16.04 -2.46
C LYS A 138 -13.51 -15.59 -2.93
N ILE A 139 -14.51 -15.58 -2.05
CA ILE A 139 -15.89 -15.16 -2.38
C ILE A 139 -15.98 -13.71 -2.88
N ASN A 140 -15.01 -12.86 -2.58
CA ASN A 140 -14.95 -11.48 -3.05
C ASN A 140 -13.97 -11.30 -4.22
N GLY A 141 -13.64 -12.36 -4.96
CA GLY A 141 -12.64 -12.31 -6.02
C GLY A 141 -11.24 -12.10 -5.49
N PHE A 142 -10.91 -12.76 -4.39
CA PHE A 142 -9.63 -12.68 -3.68
C PHE A 142 -9.24 -11.29 -3.20
N LEU A 143 -10.21 -10.36 -3.08
CA LEU A 143 -9.94 -9.08 -2.41
C LEU A 143 -9.64 -9.29 -0.94
N PRO A 144 -8.67 -8.55 -0.38
CA PRO A 144 -8.37 -8.63 1.03
C PRO A 144 -9.50 -8.03 1.88
N PHE A 145 -9.67 -8.61 3.04
CA PHE A 145 -10.55 -8.11 4.09
C PHE A 145 -9.70 -7.51 5.20
N HIS A 146 -9.98 -6.28 5.63
CA HIS A 146 -9.36 -5.64 6.78
C HIS A 146 -10.19 -5.89 8.04
N ARG A 147 -9.61 -6.61 9.01
CA ARG A 147 -10.22 -6.78 10.32
C ARG A 147 -10.26 -5.45 11.07
N GLY A 148 -11.36 -5.19 11.75
CA GLY A 148 -11.54 -4.01 12.59
C GLY A 148 -11.75 -2.70 11.84
N LEU A 149 -11.84 -2.70 10.50
CA LEU A 149 -11.99 -1.46 9.71
C LEU A 149 -13.22 -0.67 10.17
N LYS A 150 -13.00 0.57 10.62
CA LYS A 150 -13.99 1.51 11.16
C LYS A 150 -14.61 1.09 12.51
N GLU A 151 -14.08 0.08 13.17
CA GLU A 151 -14.45 -0.27 14.53
C GLU A 151 -13.67 0.60 15.54
N LYS A 152 -14.27 0.86 16.69
CA LYS A 152 -13.58 1.46 17.84
C LYS A 152 -12.60 0.44 18.42
N ASP A 153 -11.38 0.87 18.72
CA ASP A 153 -10.39 0.01 19.40
C ASP A 153 -10.71 -0.03 20.90
N ILE A 154 -11.19 -1.18 21.35
CA ILE A 154 -11.44 -1.49 22.77
C ILE A 154 -10.53 -2.62 23.26
N GLY A 155 -9.45 -2.89 22.54
CA GLY A 155 -8.50 -3.97 22.85
C GLY A 155 -8.84 -5.33 22.23
N GLN A 156 -9.92 -5.44 21.44
CA GLN A 156 -10.40 -6.69 20.84
C GLN A 156 -9.41 -7.35 19.86
N PHE A 157 -8.41 -6.60 19.36
CA PHE A 157 -7.41 -7.09 18.42
C PHE A 157 -5.98 -6.90 18.95
N ASN A 158 -5.75 -7.05 20.25
CA ASN A 158 -4.44 -6.90 20.87
C ASN A 158 -3.61 -8.18 20.91
N THR A 159 -4.05 -9.24 20.22
CA THR A 159 -3.28 -10.47 20.07
C THR A 159 -2.57 -10.51 18.72
N PRO A 160 -1.23 -10.76 18.69
CA PRO A 160 -0.52 -11.00 17.44
C PRO A 160 -1.12 -12.20 16.69
N VAL A 161 -1.18 -12.10 15.36
CA VAL A 161 -1.73 -13.17 14.54
C VAL A 161 -1.09 -13.20 13.16
N GLN A 162 -0.91 -14.41 12.61
CA GLN A 162 -0.53 -14.56 11.22
C GLN A 162 -1.69 -14.13 10.31
N VAL A 163 -1.37 -13.36 9.28
CA VAL A 163 -2.32 -12.78 8.33
C VAL A 163 -1.86 -13.03 6.89
N ASP A 164 -2.76 -12.90 5.93
CA ASP A 164 -2.43 -13.07 4.51
C ASP A 164 -2.09 -11.75 3.84
N TYR A 165 -2.62 -10.65 4.38
CA TYR A 165 -2.55 -9.33 3.76
C TYR A 165 -2.28 -8.22 4.79
N ALA A 166 -1.47 -7.27 4.37
CA ALA A 166 -1.33 -5.94 4.97
C ALA A 166 -1.17 -4.89 3.86
N SER A 167 -1.50 -3.64 4.17
CA SER A 167 -1.20 -2.54 3.25
C SER A 167 0.29 -2.17 3.30
N THR A 168 0.87 -1.80 2.17
CA THR A 168 2.21 -1.17 2.11
C THR A 168 2.27 0.22 2.76
N CYS A 169 1.17 0.65 3.36
CA CYS A 169 1.15 1.83 4.24
C CYS A 169 2.21 1.75 5.34
N CYS A 170 2.41 0.55 5.93
CA CYS A 170 3.57 0.21 6.77
C CYS A 170 3.78 -1.30 6.76
N LEU A 171 4.85 -1.75 6.10
CA LEU A 171 5.16 -3.16 5.95
C LEU A 171 6.68 -3.37 5.97
N LEU A 172 7.20 -4.05 7.00
CA LEU A 172 8.59 -4.49 7.04
C LEU A 172 8.71 -5.85 6.35
N VAL A 173 9.65 -5.97 5.40
CA VAL A 173 9.85 -7.12 4.53
C VAL A 173 11.32 -7.52 4.53
N ASN A 174 11.62 -8.79 4.77
CA ASN A 174 12.98 -9.34 4.61
C ASN A 174 13.37 -9.39 3.14
N LYS A 175 14.67 -9.23 2.85
CA LYS A 175 15.21 -9.25 1.50
C LYS A 175 14.88 -10.55 0.75
N GLU A 176 14.94 -11.68 1.43
CA GLU A 176 14.68 -13.00 0.86
C GLU A 176 13.25 -13.14 0.30
N VAL A 177 12.30 -12.40 0.85
CA VAL A 177 10.92 -12.37 0.29
C VAL A 177 10.94 -11.82 -1.13
N ILE A 178 11.65 -10.71 -1.34
CA ILE A 178 11.75 -10.10 -2.68
C ILE A 178 12.55 -11.00 -3.63
N GLU A 179 13.57 -11.68 -3.14
CA GLU A 179 14.38 -12.61 -3.94
C GLU A 179 13.54 -13.83 -4.40
N ASP A 180 12.67 -14.35 -3.55
CA ASP A 180 11.82 -15.51 -3.85
C ASP A 180 10.57 -15.17 -4.66
N ILE A 181 9.89 -14.06 -4.31
CA ILE A 181 8.59 -13.67 -4.88
C ILE A 181 8.75 -12.72 -6.07
N GLY A 182 9.87 -12.01 -6.16
CA GLY A 182 10.10 -10.92 -7.09
C GLY A 182 9.54 -9.59 -6.58
N PHE A 183 9.82 -8.55 -7.34
CA PHE A 183 9.37 -7.19 -7.08
C PHE A 183 7.85 -7.02 -7.27
N MET A 184 7.33 -5.83 -6.91
CA MET A 184 5.96 -5.44 -7.22
C MET A 184 5.73 -5.40 -8.73
N ASP A 185 4.55 -5.79 -9.19
CA ASP A 185 4.19 -5.73 -10.61
C ASP A 185 3.89 -4.28 -11.03
N GLU A 186 4.78 -3.71 -11.83
CA GLU A 186 4.75 -2.30 -12.24
C GLU A 186 3.56 -1.93 -13.16
N LYS A 187 2.81 -2.93 -13.67
CA LYS A 187 1.57 -2.71 -14.41
C LYS A 187 0.45 -2.14 -13.52
N TYR A 188 0.56 -2.30 -12.21
CA TYR A 188 -0.29 -1.59 -11.24
C TYR A 188 0.26 -0.18 -11.00
N PHE A 189 -0.32 0.78 -11.67
CA PHE A 189 0.05 2.18 -11.46
C PHE A 189 -0.24 2.64 -10.01
N VAL A 190 -1.40 2.28 -9.50
CA VAL A 190 -1.86 2.53 -8.13
C VAL A 190 -3.02 1.57 -7.82
N TYR A 191 -3.15 1.13 -6.57
CA TYR A 191 -4.07 0.11 -6.11
C TYR A 191 -3.76 -1.28 -6.69
N PHE A 192 -3.94 -2.32 -5.90
CA PHE A 192 -3.64 -3.71 -6.19
C PHE A 192 -2.15 -4.08 -6.27
N ASP A 193 -1.24 -3.14 -6.22
CA ASP A 193 0.21 -3.37 -6.13
C ASP A 193 0.56 -4.17 -4.87
N ASP A 194 0.06 -3.74 -3.71
CA ASP A 194 0.17 -4.46 -2.43
C ASP A 194 -0.63 -5.77 -2.44
N THR A 195 -1.83 -5.76 -3.00
CA THR A 195 -2.71 -6.93 -3.09
C THR A 195 -2.06 -8.06 -3.90
N ASP A 196 -1.52 -7.76 -5.08
CA ASP A 196 -0.82 -8.73 -5.91
C ASP A 196 0.46 -9.25 -5.26
N PHE A 197 1.27 -8.34 -4.70
CA PHE A 197 2.51 -8.72 -4.05
C PHE A 197 2.27 -9.67 -2.88
N LEU A 198 1.36 -9.31 -1.99
CA LEU A 198 1.05 -10.15 -0.82
C LEU A 198 0.25 -11.41 -1.17
N PHE A 199 -0.53 -11.39 -2.24
CA PHE A 199 -1.16 -12.62 -2.73
C PHE A 199 -0.12 -13.64 -3.25
N ARG A 200 0.97 -13.17 -3.90
CA ARG A 200 2.10 -14.05 -4.28
C ARG A 200 2.85 -14.57 -3.06
N VAL A 201 3.03 -13.74 -2.01
CA VAL A 201 3.58 -14.20 -0.71
C VAL A 201 2.68 -15.27 -0.10
N PHE A 202 1.37 -15.04 -0.04
CA PHE A 202 0.38 -15.98 0.49
C PHE A 202 0.40 -17.33 -0.24
N LEU A 203 0.53 -17.32 -1.57
CA LEU A 203 0.60 -18.57 -2.36
C LEU A 203 1.93 -19.32 -2.20
N ASN A 204 3.01 -18.65 -1.87
CA ASN A 204 4.34 -19.24 -1.73
C ASN A 204 4.46 -20.10 -0.44
N ASP A 205 3.70 -19.76 0.60
CA ASP A 205 3.66 -20.43 1.91
C ASP A 205 5.01 -20.52 2.69
N LYS A 206 6.13 -20.15 2.07
CA LYS A 206 7.46 -20.09 2.71
C LYS A 206 7.58 -18.91 3.65
N HIS A 207 7.03 -17.76 3.24
CA HIS A 207 7.13 -16.50 3.95
C HIS A 207 5.85 -16.21 4.73
N LYS A 208 5.99 -15.90 6.02
CA LYS A 208 4.85 -15.61 6.90
C LYS A 208 4.78 -14.11 7.16
N LEU A 209 3.56 -13.57 7.07
CA LEU A 209 3.22 -12.21 7.45
C LEU A 209 2.50 -12.21 8.79
N TRP A 210 2.95 -11.37 9.72
CA TRP A 210 2.32 -11.22 11.02
C TRP A 210 1.82 -9.79 11.26
N TYR A 211 0.70 -9.70 11.92
CA TYR A 211 0.16 -8.48 12.51
C TYR A 211 0.68 -8.31 13.92
N SER A 212 1.26 -7.13 14.23
CA SER A 212 1.79 -6.76 15.54
C SER A 212 0.93 -5.66 16.17
N PRO A 213 0.06 -5.98 17.15
CA PRO A 213 -0.89 -5.03 17.73
C PRO A 213 -0.25 -3.96 18.62
N ASN A 214 0.93 -4.25 19.20
CA ASN A 214 1.61 -3.36 20.13
C ASN A 214 2.30 -2.17 19.43
N LEU A 215 2.43 -2.25 18.12
CA LEU A 215 2.96 -1.18 17.28
C LEU A 215 1.79 -0.47 16.62
N VAL A 216 1.69 0.83 16.84
CA VAL A 216 0.54 1.62 16.37
C VAL A 216 1.04 2.80 15.55
N LEU A 217 0.39 3.04 14.43
CA LEU A 217 0.55 4.25 13.65
C LEU A 217 -0.80 4.86 13.23
N PHE A 218 -0.79 6.12 12.85
CA PHE A 218 -1.97 6.90 12.47
C PHE A 218 -1.89 7.30 11.00
N HIS A 219 -2.91 6.91 10.21
CA HIS A 219 -2.96 7.15 8.77
C HIS A 219 -3.91 8.30 8.42
N LYS A 220 -3.40 9.31 7.71
CA LYS A 220 -4.17 10.47 7.20
C LYS A 220 -4.90 10.08 5.91
N VAL A 221 -5.82 9.12 6.04
CA VAL A 221 -6.53 8.53 4.89
C VAL A 221 -7.09 9.59 3.93
N GLY A 222 -6.71 9.48 2.67
CA GLY A 222 -7.21 10.36 1.62
C GLY A 222 -6.48 11.70 1.48
N SER A 223 -5.45 11.98 2.28
CA SER A 223 -4.65 13.22 2.17
C SER A 223 -3.99 13.36 0.81
N LEU A 224 -3.40 12.30 0.28
CA LEU A 224 -2.72 12.26 -1.02
C LEU A 224 -3.69 12.17 -2.20
N SER A 225 -4.82 11.47 -2.03
CA SER A 225 -5.83 11.35 -3.10
C SER A 225 -6.62 12.64 -3.35
N ASN A 226 -6.47 13.67 -2.51
CA ASN A 226 -7.05 15.00 -2.72
C ASN A 226 -6.28 15.87 -3.73
N SER A 227 -5.10 15.43 -4.17
CA SER A 227 -4.30 16.11 -5.20
C SER A 227 -4.91 16.08 -6.62
N PHE A 228 -5.94 15.23 -6.85
CA PHE A 228 -6.66 15.24 -8.13
C PHE A 228 -7.65 16.39 -8.21
N LYS A 229 -7.54 17.23 -9.24
CA LYS A 229 -8.47 18.36 -9.49
C LYS A 229 -9.90 17.82 -9.69
N GLY A 230 -10.79 18.08 -8.72
CA GLY A 230 -12.23 17.82 -8.77
C GLY A 230 -12.68 16.42 -8.33
N LYS A 231 -13.74 16.39 -7.50
CA LYS A 231 -14.33 15.13 -6.95
C LYS A 231 -14.76 14.12 -8.01
N LYS A 232 -15.21 14.58 -9.20
CA LYS A 232 -15.66 13.71 -10.29
C LYS A 232 -14.50 13.01 -10.99
N VAL A 233 -13.44 13.76 -11.32
CA VAL A 233 -12.23 13.24 -11.98
C VAL A 233 -11.55 12.20 -11.10
N ARG A 234 -11.49 12.44 -9.79
CA ARG A 234 -10.98 11.47 -8.81
C ARG A 234 -11.83 10.20 -8.77
N GLY A 235 -13.17 10.34 -8.79
CA GLY A 235 -14.09 9.20 -8.77
C GLY A 235 -13.92 8.31 -10.00
N ASP A 236 -13.80 8.91 -11.17
CA ASP A 236 -13.65 8.20 -12.45
C ASP A 236 -12.28 7.49 -12.52
N PHE A 237 -11.19 8.16 -12.10
CA PHE A 237 -9.87 7.54 -12.04
C PHE A 237 -9.83 6.37 -11.07
N PHE A 238 -10.37 6.54 -9.85
CA PHE A 238 -10.47 5.48 -8.85
C PHE A 238 -11.25 4.28 -9.38
N LEU A 239 -12.40 4.52 -10.00
CA LEU A 239 -13.25 3.47 -10.58
C LEU A 239 -12.51 2.72 -11.69
N GLN A 240 -11.85 3.44 -12.60
CA GLN A 240 -11.06 2.88 -13.69
C GLN A 240 -9.94 1.99 -13.17
N GLN A 241 -9.11 2.50 -12.26
CA GLN A 241 -7.97 1.73 -11.75
C GLN A 241 -8.44 0.48 -10.98
N ASN A 242 -9.47 0.59 -10.15
CA ASN A 242 -9.97 -0.57 -9.40
C ASN A 242 -10.52 -1.66 -10.31
N ILE A 243 -11.34 -1.33 -11.32
CA ILE A 243 -11.87 -2.34 -12.25
C ILE A 243 -10.75 -2.95 -13.07
N LYS A 244 -9.95 -2.12 -13.72
CA LYS A 244 -8.82 -2.56 -14.56
C LYS A 244 -7.88 -3.49 -13.80
N ASN A 245 -7.45 -3.08 -12.62
CA ASN A 245 -6.48 -3.81 -11.83
C ASN A 245 -7.08 -5.09 -11.23
N HIS A 246 -8.36 -5.08 -10.81
CA HIS A 246 -9.02 -6.30 -10.33
C HIS A 246 -9.14 -7.36 -11.44
N VAL A 247 -9.51 -6.96 -12.64
CA VAL A 247 -9.55 -7.87 -13.81
C VAL A 247 -8.15 -8.43 -14.09
N TYR A 248 -7.13 -7.58 -14.12
CA TYR A 248 -5.76 -8.02 -14.35
C TYR A 248 -5.29 -8.98 -13.25
N PHE A 249 -5.53 -8.67 -11.98
CA PHE A 249 -5.21 -9.51 -10.84
C PHE A 249 -5.88 -10.90 -10.94
N LEU A 250 -7.18 -10.96 -11.21
CA LEU A 250 -7.91 -12.22 -11.37
C LEU A 250 -7.37 -13.06 -12.52
N ARG A 251 -6.97 -12.43 -13.64
CA ARG A 251 -6.35 -13.16 -14.77
C ARG A 251 -5.02 -13.80 -14.36
N LYS A 252 -4.22 -13.14 -13.53
CA LYS A 252 -2.94 -13.69 -13.02
C LYS A 252 -3.15 -14.94 -12.17
N ILE A 253 -4.29 -15.08 -11.49
CA ILE A 253 -4.62 -16.26 -10.67
C ILE A 253 -4.82 -17.52 -11.54
N LYS A 254 -5.17 -17.39 -12.82
CA LYS A 254 -5.32 -18.48 -13.81
C LYS A 254 -6.22 -19.62 -13.34
N SER A 255 -7.26 -19.35 -12.55
CA SER A 255 -8.23 -20.36 -12.12
C SER A 255 -9.58 -20.16 -12.82
N LEU A 256 -10.30 -21.27 -13.06
CA LEU A 256 -11.65 -21.20 -13.61
C LEU A 256 -12.58 -20.31 -12.78
N TYR A 257 -12.45 -20.40 -11.44
CA TYR A 257 -13.19 -19.53 -10.54
C TYR A 257 -12.90 -18.03 -10.80
N ALA A 258 -11.64 -17.64 -10.98
CA ALA A 258 -11.28 -16.26 -11.24
C ALA A 258 -11.88 -15.76 -12.57
N TYR A 259 -11.89 -16.57 -13.62
CA TYR A 259 -12.52 -16.20 -14.89
C TYR A 259 -14.04 -16.07 -14.76
N PHE A 260 -14.71 -17.01 -14.08
CA PHE A 260 -16.16 -16.87 -13.79
C PHE A 260 -16.44 -15.64 -12.94
N PHE A 261 -15.58 -15.31 -11.99
CA PHE A 261 -15.74 -14.13 -11.16
C PHE A 261 -15.59 -12.82 -11.95
N ILE A 262 -14.68 -12.78 -12.94
CA ILE A 262 -14.57 -11.63 -13.87
C ILE A 262 -15.89 -11.44 -14.65
N ILE A 263 -16.45 -12.52 -15.18
CA ILE A 263 -17.73 -12.48 -15.90
C ILE A 263 -18.86 -12.00 -14.96
N PHE A 264 -18.93 -12.55 -13.76
CA PHE A 264 -19.90 -12.12 -12.74
C PHE A 264 -19.77 -10.62 -12.42
N LEU A 265 -18.55 -10.12 -12.20
CA LEU A 265 -18.30 -8.70 -11.93
C LEU A 265 -18.71 -7.83 -13.13
N PHE A 266 -18.43 -8.27 -14.34
CA PHE A 266 -18.82 -7.54 -15.54
C PHE A 266 -20.34 -7.34 -15.57
N PHE A 267 -21.12 -8.40 -15.42
CA PHE A 267 -22.58 -8.30 -15.39
C PHE A 267 -23.07 -7.49 -14.17
N LYS A 268 -22.56 -7.75 -12.98
CA LYS A 268 -22.92 -7.02 -11.75
C LYS A 268 -22.74 -5.51 -11.92
N ASN A 269 -21.60 -5.06 -12.46
CA ASN A 269 -21.32 -3.64 -12.61
C ASN A 269 -22.18 -3.00 -13.71
N ASN A 270 -22.45 -3.71 -14.80
CA ASN A 270 -23.32 -3.23 -15.86
C ASN A 270 -24.79 -3.18 -15.42
N LEU A 271 -25.30 -4.22 -14.73
CA LEU A 271 -26.64 -4.22 -14.16
C LEU A 271 -26.83 -3.11 -13.12
N ARG A 272 -25.81 -2.87 -12.29
CA ARG A 272 -25.83 -1.77 -11.32
C ARG A 272 -26.00 -0.40 -11.98
N TYR A 273 -25.47 -0.21 -13.18
CA TYR A 273 -25.71 0.99 -13.97
C TYR A 273 -27.20 1.21 -14.27
N PHE A 274 -27.94 0.15 -14.60
CA PHE A 274 -29.35 0.24 -14.97
C PHE A 274 -30.30 0.35 -13.76
N PHE A 275 -29.94 -0.27 -12.61
CA PHE A 275 -30.85 -0.44 -11.47
C PHE A 275 -30.53 0.40 -10.25
N SER A 276 -29.36 0.99 -10.15
CA SER A 276 -28.99 1.80 -8.99
C SER A 276 -29.30 3.27 -9.18
N SER A 277 -30.10 3.83 -8.28
CA SER A 277 -30.38 5.28 -8.22
C SER A 277 -29.13 6.12 -7.84
N SER A 278 -28.15 5.51 -7.17
CA SER A 278 -26.91 6.18 -6.75
C SER A 278 -25.84 6.28 -7.84
N MET A 279 -25.86 5.40 -8.83
CA MET A 279 -25.09 5.58 -10.07
C MET A 279 -25.93 6.46 -10.98
N LYS A 280 -25.63 7.76 -11.00
CA LYS A 280 -26.23 8.66 -12.01
C LYS A 280 -26.19 7.92 -13.34
N LYS A 281 -27.32 7.82 -14.02
CA LYS A 281 -27.48 7.24 -15.36
C LYS A 281 -26.65 8.04 -16.37
N ASN A 282 -25.32 7.97 -16.22
CA ASN A 282 -24.38 8.69 -17.06
C ASN A 282 -23.73 7.67 -17.99
N PHE A 283 -24.07 7.77 -19.25
CA PHE A 283 -23.50 6.93 -20.30
C PHE A 283 -21.97 6.93 -20.30
N ALA A 284 -21.34 8.06 -19.91
CA ALA A 284 -19.90 8.14 -19.77
C ALA A 284 -19.35 7.17 -18.70
N THR A 285 -20.04 7.01 -17.57
CA THR A 285 -19.65 6.03 -16.53
C THR A 285 -19.80 4.60 -17.04
N PHE A 286 -20.86 4.29 -17.77
CA PHE A 286 -21.02 2.98 -18.40
C PHE A 286 -19.88 2.68 -19.38
N LEU A 287 -19.52 3.62 -20.24
CA LEU A 287 -18.40 3.47 -21.16
C LEU A 287 -17.06 3.30 -20.40
N LEU A 288 -16.85 4.08 -19.32
CA LEU A 288 -15.64 3.97 -18.48
C LEU A 288 -15.51 2.59 -17.87
N VAL A 289 -16.59 2.05 -17.28
CA VAL A 289 -16.62 0.70 -16.71
C VAL A 289 -16.21 -0.34 -17.74
N ASN A 290 -16.86 -0.34 -18.91
CA ASN A 290 -16.57 -1.32 -19.95
C ASN A 290 -15.15 -1.17 -20.51
N LYS A 291 -14.69 0.06 -20.77
CA LYS A 291 -13.30 0.34 -21.18
C LYS A 291 -12.29 -0.20 -20.16
N SER A 292 -12.57 -0.05 -18.86
CA SER A 292 -11.69 -0.51 -17.78
C SER A 292 -11.58 -2.04 -17.76
N TYR A 293 -12.66 -2.77 -18.02
CA TYR A 293 -12.60 -4.23 -18.18
C TYR A 293 -11.67 -4.64 -19.35
N PHE A 294 -11.85 -4.04 -20.53
CA PHE A 294 -10.99 -4.32 -21.68
C PHE A 294 -9.53 -3.98 -21.41
N GLN A 295 -9.25 -2.88 -20.72
CA GLN A 295 -7.89 -2.53 -20.32
C GLN A 295 -7.28 -3.56 -19.37
N GLY A 296 -8.04 -4.07 -18.39
CA GLY A 296 -7.59 -5.13 -17.49
C GLY A 296 -7.29 -6.47 -18.20
N PHE A 297 -7.96 -6.75 -19.33
CA PHE A 297 -7.63 -7.89 -20.16
C PHE A 297 -6.38 -7.71 -21.01
N LYS A 298 -5.99 -6.47 -21.33
CA LYS A 298 -4.82 -6.16 -22.16
C LYS A 298 -3.51 -6.06 -21.38
N LEU A 299 -3.57 -5.86 -20.04
CA LEU A 299 -2.39 -5.85 -19.17
C LEU A 299 -1.80 -7.25 -19.01
#